data_ad902d03d8e8b13d890abcff169cacb4
#
_entry.id   ad902d03d8e8b13d890abcff169cacb4
#
_cell.length_a   1.000
_cell.length_b   1.000
_cell.length_c   1.000
_cell.angle_alpha   90.00
_cell.angle_beta   90.00
_cell.angle_gamma   90.00
#
_symmetry.space_group_name_H-M   'P 1'
#
loop_
_entity.id
_entity.type
_entity.pdbx_description
1 polymer ?
#
loop_
_entity_poly.entity_id
_entity_poly.type
_entity_poly.pdbx_seq_one_letter_code
_entity_poly.pdbx_strand_id
1 'polypeptide(L)'
;NSLPYQSFVISVQDSAGTAAVSYRGETGNGDDILLKVYNHRENRWDTLYTAASGEQVTFLADLVTYSEDGKMRVTAMPATVANGSDTMLWNTDTQYYSRYEDLNFLYESVVRYAAEAYAAGEIGYALHTGDLVDQTDSAETARKQYAFASAMQKILDDAGVPNGVVAGNHDIRHTSADYSYYREYFNEARYADMPCYGGGLDDNASHFDLVSIGGYDFVILYLGCYLEDDPATLAWANEVLRTYSGRNAVIATHEYLNKHAQWSGDRAEVIWNELVVPNDNVKLILCGHNEGAADRLR
;
A
#
# COMPACT_ATOMS: atom_id res chain seq x y z
N ASN A 1 -17.71 0.77 -2.08
CA ASN A 1 -17.55 -0.69 -2.07
C ASN A 1 -16.53 -1.04 -1.00
N SER A 2 -16.97 -1.61 0.13
CA SER A 2 -16.05 -2.13 1.17
C SER A 2 -15.30 -3.35 0.60
N LEU A 3 -14.04 -3.52 0.98
CA LEU A 3 -13.34 -4.78 0.75
C LEU A 3 -14.22 -5.92 1.30
N PRO A 4 -14.49 -6.96 0.52
CA PRO A 4 -15.45 -7.98 0.91
C PRO A 4 -14.78 -9.02 1.82
N TYR A 5 -14.44 -8.61 3.01
CA TYR A 5 -14.05 -9.57 4.04
C TYR A 5 -14.86 -9.33 5.31
N GLN A 6 -15.05 -10.38 6.05
CA GLN A 6 -15.63 -10.34 7.40
C GLN A 6 -14.58 -10.81 8.38
N SER A 7 -14.23 -10.00 9.36
CA SER A 7 -13.27 -10.34 10.39
C SER A 7 -13.97 -10.57 11.72
N PHE A 8 -13.57 -11.64 12.41
CA PHE A 8 -14.14 -12.06 13.69
C PHE A 8 -13.03 -12.24 14.72
N VAL A 9 -13.28 -11.80 15.94
CA VAL A 9 -12.46 -12.15 17.09
C VAL A 9 -13.29 -13.09 17.97
N ILE A 10 -12.86 -14.34 18.05
CA ILE A 10 -13.55 -15.41 18.78
C ILE A 10 -12.85 -15.59 20.12
N SER A 11 -13.61 -15.48 21.23
CA SER A 11 -13.08 -15.82 22.55
C SER A 11 -13.02 -17.33 22.73
N VAL A 12 -11.88 -17.84 23.16
CA VAL A 12 -11.66 -19.26 23.44
C VAL A 12 -11.34 -19.43 24.93
N GLN A 13 -11.86 -20.48 25.54
CA GLN A 13 -11.68 -20.73 26.97
C GLN A 13 -10.40 -21.50 27.27
N ASP A 14 -9.98 -22.34 26.34
CA ASP A 14 -8.79 -23.18 26.47
C ASP A 14 -7.64 -22.57 25.67
N SER A 15 -6.41 -22.74 26.18
CA SER A 15 -5.18 -22.30 25.53
C SER A 15 -4.49 -23.40 24.71
N ALA A 16 -5.01 -24.62 24.74
CA ALA A 16 -4.48 -25.76 24.01
C ALA A 16 -5.60 -26.71 23.57
N GLY A 17 -5.31 -27.54 22.55
CA GLY A 17 -6.29 -28.42 21.94
C GLY A 17 -6.83 -27.84 20.63
N THR A 18 -8.04 -28.24 20.25
CA THR A 18 -8.64 -27.89 18.96
C THR A 18 -10.00 -27.24 19.16
N ALA A 19 -10.21 -26.09 18.55
CA ALA A 19 -11.52 -25.46 18.46
C ALA A 19 -12.21 -25.82 17.13
N ALA A 20 -13.51 -26.10 17.20
CA ALA A 20 -14.36 -26.24 16.03
C ALA A 20 -14.99 -24.88 15.71
N VAL A 21 -14.71 -24.36 14.51
CA VAL A 21 -15.24 -23.09 14.02
C VAL A 21 -16.26 -23.36 12.93
N SER A 22 -17.51 -22.92 13.13
CA SER A 22 -18.56 -23.03 12.12
C SER A 22 -18.80 -21.68 11.45
N TYR A 23 -18.95 -21.72 10.14
CA TYR A 23 -19.20 -20.54 9.32
C TYR A 23 -20.25 -20.82 8.25
N ARG A 24 -21.06 -19.81 7.94
CA ARG A 24 -21.92 -19.76 6.77
C ARG A 24 -21.96 -18.33 6.24
N GLY A 25 -21.69 -18.15 4.96
CA GLY A 25 -21.75 -16.85 4.28
C GLY A 25 -22.00 -17.03 2.79
N GLU A 26 -22.33 -15.93 2.13
CA GLU A 26 -22.56 -15.90 0.69
C GLU A 26 -21.74 -14.75 0.08
N THR A 27 -21.19 -14.97 -1.12
CA THR A 27 -20.56 -13.94 -1.93
C THR A 27 -21.55 -13.44 -2.99
N GLY A 28 -21.53 -12.14 -3.30
CA GLY A 28 -22.47 -11.55 -4.25
C GLY A 28 -22.36 -12.09 -5.70
N ASN A 29 -21.23 -12.71 -6.02
CA ASN A 29 -20.94 -13.28 -7.35
C ASN A 29 -20.88 -14.82 -7.34
N GLY A 30 -21.13 -15.49 -6.22
CA GLY A 30 -21.14 -16.94 -6.09
C GLY A 30 -19.74 -17.56 -5.92
N ASP A 31 -18.69 -16.76 -5.74
CA ASP A 31 -17.32 -17.24 -5.51
C ASP A 31 -17.20 -18.05 -4.23
N ASP A 32 -16.26 -18.97 -4.19
CA ASP A 32 -15.84 -19.66 -2.99
C ASP A 32 -15.34 -18.68 -1.93
N ILE A 33 -15.43 -19.08 -0.66
CA ILE A 33 -15.03 -18.27 0.50
C ILE A 33 -13.83 -18.93 1.17
N LEU A 34 -12.75 -18.19 1.27
CA LEU A 34 -11.58 -18.58 2.06
C LEU A 34 -11.81 -18.25 3.53
N LEU A 35 -11.64 -19.24 4.38
CA LEU A 35 -11.67 -19.09 5.83
C LEU A 35 -10.24 -19.12 6.35
N LYS A 36 -9.74 -17.96 6.74
CA LYS A 36 -8.37 -17.77 7.22
C LYS A 36 -8.35 -17.56 8.73
N VAL A 37 -7.34 -18.10 9.37
CA VAL A 37 -7.11 -17.92 10.81
C VAL A 37 -5.70 -17.39 11.02
N TYR A 38 -5.56 -16.44 11.91
CA TYR A 38 -4.27 -15.80 12.18
C TYR A 38 -3.37 -16.73 12.99
N ASN A 39 -2.22 -17.06 12.42
CA ASN A 39 -1.16 -17.86 13.03
C ASN A 39 -0.24 -16.92 13.84
N HIS A 40 -0.41 -16.90 15.15
CA HIS A 40 0.38 -16.05 16.05
C HIS A 40 1.85 -16.45 16.14
N ARG A 41 2.21 -17.69 15.82
CA ARG A 41 3.59 -18.18 15.85
C ARG A 41 4.39 -17.71 14.64
N GLU A 42 3.74 -17.67 13.48
CA GLU A 42 4.39 -17.32 12.21
C GLU A 42 4.02 -15.93 11.71
N ASN A 43 3.19 -15.21 12.49
CA ASN A 43 2.73 -13.86 12.20
C ASN A 43 2.13 -13.71 10.79
N ARG A 44 1.26 -14.67 10.42
CA ARG A 44 0.60 -14.70 9.10
C ARG A 44 -0.82 -15.25 9.18
N TRP A 45 -1.58 -15.06 8.09
CA TRP A 45 -2.89 -15.66 7.91
C TRP A 45 -2.80 -16.99 7.16
N ASP A 46 -3.20 -18.08 7.80
CA ASP A 46 -3.29 -19.40 7.16
C ASP A 46 -4.71 -19.64 6.69
N THR A 47 -4.90 -20.15 5.44
CA THR A 47 -6.21 -20.63 4.96
C THR A 47 -6.45 -22.01 5.50
N LEU A 48 -7.40 -22.15 6.43
CA LEU A 48 -7.74 -23.44 7.02
C LEU A 48 -8.88 -24.16 6.28
N TYR A 49 -9.73 -23.43 5.57
CA TYR A 49 -10.82 -24.00 4.80
C TYR A 49 -11.21 -23.13 3.62
N THR A 50 -11.74 -23.77 2.56
CA THR A 50 -12.41 -23.10 1.45
C THR A 50 -13.83 -23.65 1.36
N ALA A 51 -14.83 -22.77 1.53
CA ALA A 51 -16.25 -23.10 1.49
C ALA A 51 -16.88 -22.61 0.20
N ALA A 52 -17.83 -23.35 -0.35
CA ALA A 52 -18.66 -22.81 -1.42
C ALA A 52 -19.57 -21.71 -0.88
N SER A 53 -19.93 -20.73 -1.76
CA SER A 53 -20.88 -19.67 -1.39
C SER A 53 -22.22 -20.25 -0.95
N GLY A 54 -22.69 -19.86 0.24
CA GLY A 54 -23.92 -20.37 0.87
C GLY A 54 -23.78 -21.68 1.65
N GLU A 55 -22.64 -22.35 1.55
CA GLU A 55 -22.35 -23.58 2.29
C GLU A 55 -22.18 -23.30 3.79
N GLN A 56 -22.71 -24.20 4.63
CA GLN A 56 -22.42 -24.21 6.06
C GLN A 56 -21.28 -25.22 6.31
N VAL A 57 -20.16 -24.71 6.82
CA VAL A 57 -18.96 -25.51 7.07
C VAL A 57 -18.55 -25.48 8.53
N THR A 58 -17.80 -26.49 8.95
CA THR A 58 -17.12 -26.53 10.25
C THR A 58 -15.71 -27.02 10.02
N PHE A 59 -14.72 -26.23 10.46
CA PHE A 59 -13.30 -26.60 10.38
C PHE A 59 -12.68 -26.59 11.77
N LEU A 60 -11.52 -27.20 11.90
CA LEU A 60 -10.80 -27.34 13.17
C LEU A 60 -9.57 -26.40 13.15
N ALA A 61 -9.40 -25.65 14.24
CA ALA A 61 -8.23 -24.79 14.45
C ALA A 61 -7.47 -25.23 15.71
N ASP A 62 -6.16 -25.44 15.60
CA ASP A 62 -5.29 -25.72 16.74
C ASP A 62 -5.11 -24.46 17.60
N LEU A 63 -5.52 -24.52 18.86
CA LEU A 63 -5.50 -23.35 19.74
C LEU A 63 -4.08 -22.89 20.08
N VAL A 64 -3.11 -23.78 20.10
CA VAL A 64 -1.70 -23.43 20.39
C VAL A 64 -1.09 -22.57 19.29
N THR A 65 -1.54 -22.75 18.04
CA THR A 65 -1.07 -22.01 16.86
C THR A 65 -1.88 -20.77 16.60
N TYR A 66 -3.21 -20.84 16.80
CA TYR A 66 -4.17 -19.85 16.30
C TYR A 66 -4.84 -19.03 17.40
N SER A 67 -4.52 -19.22 18.68
CA SER A 67 -5.04 -18.37 19.76
C SER A 67 -3.93 -17.72 20.58
N GLU A 68 -4.18 -16.47 21.00
CA GLU A 68 -3.34 -15.68 21.87
C GLU A 68 -4.24 -14.91 22.84
N ASP A 69 -3.90 -14.87 24.13
CA ASP A 69 -4.67 -14.19 25.18
C ASP A 69 -6.17 -14.56 25.20
N GLY A 70 -6.49 -15.83 24.94
CA GLY A 70 -7.85 -16.32 24.91
C GLY A 70 -8.67 -15.83 23.71
N LYS A 71 -8.03 -15.39 22.65
CA LYS A 71 -8.65 -14.89 21.43
C LYS A 71 -8.10 -15.57 20.19
N MET A 72 -8.98 -15.86 19.24
CA MET A 72 -8.64 -16.35 17.90
C MET A 72 -9.20 -15.36 16.88
N ARG A 73 -8.38 -14.95 15.90
CA ARG A 73 -8.79 -14.07 14.82
C ARG A 73 -9.10 -14.89 13.58
N VAL A 74 -10.31 -14.73 13.04
CA VAL A 74 -10.78 -15.44 11.84
C VAL A 74 -11.23 -14.41 10.81
N THR A 75 -10.91 -14.64 9.54
CA THR A 75 -11.36 -13.82 8.41
C THR A 75 -11.98 -14.72 7.36
N ALA A 76 -13.15 -14.31 6.86
CA ALA A 76 -13.80 -14.88 5.70
C ALA A 76 -13.71 -13.88 4.53
N MET A 77 -13.23 -14.34 3.36
CA MET A 77 -13.06 -13.49 2.18
C MET A 77 -13.32 -14.31 0.91
N PRO A 78 -13.81 -13.71 -0.20
CA PRO A 78 -13.98 -14.41 -1.47
C PRO A 78 -12.65 -14.96 -1.99
N ALA A 79 -12.69 -16.14 -2.60
CA ALA A 79 -11.50 -16.80 -3.12
C ALA A 79 -10.84 -16.01 -4.26
N THR A 80 -11.60 -15.27 -5.04
CA THR A 80 -11.10 -14.37 -6.09
C THR A 80 -10.20 -13.25 -5.56
N VAL A 81 -10.37 -12.84 -4.30
CA VAL A 81 -9.50 -11.84 -3.65
C VAL A 81 -8.14 -12.43 -3.24
N ALA A 82 -8.01 -13.74 -3.20
CA ALA A 82 -6.79 -14.43 -2.77
C ALA A 82 -5.91 -14.95 -3.91
N ASN A 83 -6.36 -14.81 -5.15
CA ASN A 83 -5.55 -15.18 -6.32
C ASN A 83 -4.66 -13.99 -6.71
N GLY A 84 -3.37 -14.19 -6.80
CA GLY A 84 -2.26 -13.24 -6.90
C GLY A 84 -2.41 -11.98 -7.77
N SER A 85 -3.34 -11.96 -8.76
CA SER A 85 -3.71 -10.76 -9.52
C SER A 85 -4.34 -9.63 -8.68
N ASP A 86 -4.56 -9.85 -7.39
CA ASP A 86 -5.26 -8.98 -6.46
C ASP A 86 -4.29 -8.29 -5.50
N THR A 87 -3.01 -8.35 -5.78
CA THR A 87 -1.95 -7.84 -4.93
C THR A 87 -1.39 -6.53 -5.48
N MET A 88 -1.14 -5.58 -4.57
CA MET A 88 -0.29 -4.42 -4.83
C MET A 88 1.08 -4.65 -4.19
N LEU A 89 2.14 -4.38 -4.94
CA LEU A 89 3.48 -4.36 -4.37
C LEU A 89 3.75 -2.96 -3.81
N TRP A 90 4.09 -2.88 -2.54
CA TRP A 90 4.49 -1.64 -1.89
C TRP A 90 5.98 -1.68 -1.56
N ASN A 91 6.70 -0.67 -2.03
CA ASN A 91 8.11 -0.42 -1.78
C ASN A 91 8.30 0.97 -1.17
N THR A 92 9.37 1.17 -0.42
CA THR A 92 9.69 2.43 0.23
C THR A 92 11.17 2.50 0.60
N ASP A 93 11.69 3.69 0.87
CA ASP A 93 12.98 3.93 1.52
C ASP A 93 14.16 3.22 0.83
N THR A 94 14.26 3.41 -0.50
CA THR A 94 15.34 2.83 -1.34
C THR A 94 16.55 3.73 -1.49
N GLN A 95 16.63 4.83 -0.73
CA GLN A 95 17.64 5.87 -0.82
C GLN A 95 19.07 5.34 -0.69
N TYR A 96 19.32 4.41 0.22
CA TYR A 96 20.65 3.81 0.38
C TYR A 96 21.03 2.89 -0.78
N TYR A 97 20.06 2.27 -1.43
CA TYR A 97 20.29 1.47 -2.62
C TYR A 97 20.63 2.33 -3.84
N SER A 98 20.18 3.60 -3.88
CA SER A 98 20.56 4.58 -4.89
C SER A 98 21.90 5.25 -4.59
N ARG A 99 22.26 5.37 -3.30
CA ARG A 99 23.51 5.99 -2.87
C ARG A 99 24.74 5.09 -2.99
N TYR A 100 24.63 3.83 -2.53
CA TYR A 100 25.73 2.90 -2.43
C TYR A 100 25.74 1.93 -3.61
N GLU A 101 26.79 2.01 -4.46
CA GLU A 101 26.87 1.22 -5.70
C GLU A 101 26.88 -0.29 -5.43
N ASP A 102 27.45 -0.73 -4.30
CA ASP A 102 27.44 -2.12 -3.86
C ASP A 102 26.07 -2.62 -3.39
N LEU A 103 25.09 -1.73 -3.18
CA LEU A 103 23.71 -2.05 -2.84
C LEU A 103 22.73 -1.85 -4.02
N ASN A 104 23.19 -1.30 -5.15
CA ASN A 104 22.30 -1.04 -6.30
C ASN A 104 21.53 -2.27 -6.77
N PHE A 105 22.13 -3.47 -6.67
CA PHE A 105 21.50 -4.73 -7.08
C PHE A 105 20.24 -5.05 -6.26
N LEU A 106 20.12 -4.54 -5.04
CA LEU A 106 18.93 -4.75 -4.20
C LEU A 106 17.72 -4.01 -4.79
N TYR A 107 17.90 -2.75 -5.20
CA TYR A 107 16.82 -2.00 -5.86
C TYR A 107 16.42 -2.66 -7.18
N GLU A 108 17.42 -3.00 -8.00
CA GLU A 108 17.19 -3.70 -9.27
C GLU A 108 16.43 -5.01 -9.06
N SER A 109 16.79 -5.79 -8.02
CA SER A 109 16.12 -7.06 -7.71
C SER A 109 14.64 -6.86 -7.36
N VAL A 110 14.30 -5.81 -6.60
CA VAL A 110 12.91 -5.52 -6.22
C VAL A 110 12.08 -5.14 -7.44
N VAL A 111 12.57 -4.23 -8.30
CA VAL A 111 11.80 -3.79 -9.47
C VAL A 111 11.70 -4.87 -10.55
N ARG A 112 12.74 -5.72 -10.72
CA ARG A 112 12.67 -6.88 -11.62
C ARG A 112 11.68 -7.92 -11.11
N TYR A 113 11.70 -8.21 -9.80
CA TYR A 113 10.67 -9.08 -9.20
C TYR A 113 9.27 -8.54 -9.46
N ALA A 114 9.05 -7.23 -9.28
CA ALA A 114 7.75 -6.62 -9.55
C ALA A 114 7.33 -6.77 -11.03
N ALA A 115 8.26 -6.56 -11.97
CA ALA A 115 8.00 -6.76 -13.40
C ALA A 115 7.68 -8.21 -13.74
N GLU A 116 8.43 -9.17 -13.18
CA GLU A 116 8.19 -10.61 -13.36
C GLU A 116 6.86 -11.04 -12.74
N ALA A 117 6.56 -10.60 -11.51
CA ALA A 117 5.31 -10.88 -10.81
C ALA A 117 4.09 -10.30 -11.55
N TYR A 118 4.22 -9.10 -12.13
CA TYR A 118 3.18 -8.53 -12.98
C TYR A 118 2.95 -9.35 -14.24
N ALA A 119 4.03 -9.72 -14.93
CA ALA A 119 3.95 -10.58 -16.12
C ALA A 119 3.35 -11.97 -15.83
N ALA A 120 3.56 -12.48 -14.60
CA ALA A 120 2.96 -13.73 -14.12
C ALA A 120 1.50 -13.56 -13.64
N GLY A 121 0.97 -12.32 -13.58
CA GLY A 121 -0.35 -12.03 -13.05
C GLY A 121 -0.45 -12.14 -11.52
N GLU A 122 0.67 -12.04 -10.82
CA GLU A 122 0.75 -12.12 -9.35
C GLU A 122 0.52 -10.79 -8.65
N ILE A 123 0.81 -9.67 -9.33
CA ILE A 123 0.50 -8.33 -8.86
C ILE A 123 -0.23 -7.54 -9.94
N GLY A 124 -1.05 -6.57 -9.56
CA GLY A 124 -1.77 -5.67 -10.46
C GLY A 124 -1.25 -4.24 -10.45
N TYR A 125 -0.44 -3.87 -9.47
CA TYR A 125 0.06 -2.52 -9.26
C TYR A 125 1.32 -2.50 -8.39
N ALA A 126 2.20 -1.53 -8.64
CA ALA A 126 3.37 -1.28 -7.80
C ALA A 126 3.41 0.18 -7.35
N LEU A 127 3.70 0.43 -6.06
CA LEU A 127 3.81 1.79 -5.53
C LEU A 127 5.07 1.97 -4.68
N HIS A 128 5.56 3.22 -4.66
CA HIS A 128 6.70 3.60 -3.85
C HIS A 128 6.37 4.85 -3.02
N THR A 129 6.58 4.77 -1.71
CA THR A 129 6.21 5.84 -0.77
C THR A 129 7.36 6.76 -0.35
N GLY A 130 8.33 6.95 -1.26
CA GLY A 130 9.35 7.98 -1.10
C GLY A 130 10.71 7.50 -0.62
N ASP A 131 11.64 8.44 -0.53
CA ASP A 131 13.06 8.21 -0.30
C ASP A 131 13.69 7.32 -1.38
N LEU A 132 13.57 7.80 -2.62
CA LEU A 132 14.16 7.20 -3.82
C LEU A 132 15.67 7.43 -3.86
N VAL A 133 16.12 8.59 -3.36
CA VAL A 133 17.52 9.03 -3.28
C VAL A 133 17.86 9.49 -1.87
N ASP A 134 19.14 9.48 -1.49
CA ASP A 134 19.59 9.82 -0.15
C ASP A 134 20.06 11.30 -0.03
N GLN A 135 20.67 11.85 -1.06
CA GLN A 135 21.35 13.13 -0.96
C GLN A 135 20.98 14.06 -2.12
N THR A 136 20.44 15.21 -1.75
CA THR A 136 20.04 16.30 -2.67
C THR A 136 20.77 17.63 -2.40
N ASP A 137 21.84 17.62 -1.59
CA ASP A 137 22.58 18.82 -1.19
C ASP A 137 23.40 19.43 -2.35
N SER A 138 23.86 18.61 -3.29
CA SER A 138 24.57 19.04 -4.48
C SER A 138 23.89 18.53 -5.75
N ALA A 139 23.92 19.35 -6.81
CA ALA A 139 23.33 19.01 -8.10
C ALA A 139 23.96 17.76 -8.72
N GLU A 140 25.27 17.56 -8.56
CA GLU A 140 25.99 16.39 -9.10
C GLU A 140 25.52 15.11 -8.40
N THR A 141 25.51 15.10 -7.06
CA THR A 141 25.11 13.94 -6.27
C THR A 141 23.62 13.61 -6.47
N ALA A 142 22.76 14.63 -6.40
CA ALA A 142 21.33 14.48 -6.62
C ALA A 142 21.05 13.82 -7.98
N ARG A 143 21.56 14.39 -9.07
CA ARG A 143 21.31 13.86 -10.42
C ARG A 143 21.90 12.47 -10.64
N LYS A 144 23.05 12.15 -10.04
CA LYS A 144 23.60 10.79 -10.10
C LYS A 144 22.66 9.77 -9.48
N GLN A 145 22.17 10.04 -8.26
CA GLN A 145 21.27 9.13 -7.56
C GLN A 145 19.89 9.07 -8.23
N TYR A 146 19.35 10.20 -8.64
CA TYR A 146 18.08 10.25 -9.37
C TYR A 146 18.13 9.57 -10.73
N ALA A 147 19.21 9.69 -11.47
CA ALA A 147 19.39 8.97 -12.75
C ALA A 147 19.33 7.45 -12.52
N PHE A 148 19.94 6.96 -11.44
CA PHE A 148 19.87 5.55 -11.08
C PHE A 148 18.46 5.16 -10.65
N ALA A 149 17.84 5.86 -9.68
CA ALA A 149 16.49 5.56 -9.21
C ALA A 149 15.45 5.59 -10.35
N SER A 150 15.57 6.59 -11.24
CA SER A 150 14.73 6.70 -12.45
C SER A 150 14.94 5.52 -13.41
N ALA A 151 16.16 5.06 -13.58
CA ALA A 151 16.44 3.87 -14.40
C ALA A 151 15.84 2.59 -13.79
N MET A 152 15.83 2.48 -12.46
CA MET A 152 15.18 1.36 -11.76
C MET A 152 13.66 1.40 -11.95
N GLN A 153 13.02 2.55 -11.71
CA GLN A 153 11.57 2.68 -11.93
C GLN A 153 11.19 2.47 -13.42
N LYS A 154 12.09 2.84 -14.35
CA LYS A 154 11.87 2.59 -15.77
C LYS A 154 11.75 1.11 -16.13
N ILE A 155 12.28 0.20 -15.34
CA ILE A 155 12.07 -1.25 -15.53
C ILE A 155 10.58 -1.60 -15.40
N LEU A 156 9.86 -0.96 -14.47
CA LEU A 156 8.41 -1.13 -14.32
C LEU A 156 7.66 -0.52 -15.51
N ASP A 157 8.05 0.70 -15.92
CA ASP A 157 7.44 1.38 -17.06
C ASP A 157 7.57 0.54 -18.34
N ASP A 158 8.78 0.04 -18.63
CA ASP A 158 9.09 -0.77 -19.82
C ASP A 158 8.38 -2.13 -19.80
N ALA A 159 8.11 -2.68 -18.61
CA ALA A 159 7.34 -3.90 -18.45
C ALA A 159 5.81 -3.67 -18.47
N GLY A 160 5.37 -2.42 -18.59
CA GLY A 160 3.95 -2.04 -18.58
C GLY A 160 3.27 -2.23 -17.23
N VAL A 161 4.04 -2.29 -16.14
CA VAL A 161 3.49 -2.38 -14.77
C VAL A 161 2.82 -1.06 -14.43
N PRO A 162 1.52 -1.02 -14.09
CA PRO A 162 0.91 0.17 -13.53
C PRO A 162 1.62 0.54 -12.22
N ASN A 163 2.17 1.76 -12.15
CA ASN A 163 2.98 2.14 -11.00
C ASN A 163 2.92 3.64 -10.72
N GLY A 164 3.19 4.02 -9.46
CA GLY A 164 3.31 5.40 -9.04
C GLY A 164 4.35 5.56 -7.93
N VAL A 165 4.92 6.75 -7.82
CA VAL A 165 5.91 7.11 -6.80
C VAL A 165 5.60 8.47 -6.19
N VAL A 166 5.91 8.66 -4.92
CA VAL A 166 5.89 9.96 -4.25
C VAL A 166 7.28 10.28 -3.70
N ALA A 167 7.61 11.54 -3.58
CA ALA A 167 8.85 11.96 -2.96
C ALA A 167 8.83 11.77 -1.45
N GLY A 168 9.96 11.33 -0.86
CA GLY A 168 10.23 11.42 0.56
C GLY A 168 11.08 12.64 0.93
N ASN A 169 11.45 12.77 2.20
CA ASN A 169 12.19 13.93 2.68
C ASN A 169 13.65 13.99 2.17
N HIS A 170 14.26 12.87 1.84
CA HIS A 170 15.57 12.81 1.19
C HIS A 170 15.51 13.21 -0.29
N ASP A 171 14.39 12.98 -0.96
CA ASP A 171 14.18 13.33 -2.36
C ASP A 171 14.08 14.84 -2.59
N ILE A 172 13.62 15.58 -1.58
CA ILE A 172 13.44 17.02 -1.61
C ILE A 172 14.31 17.65 -0.54
N ARG A 173 15.24 18.46 -0.84
CA ARG A 173 16.16 19.07 0.14
C ARG A 173 15.52 19.22 1.52
N HIS A 174 15.79 18.33 2.45
CA HIS A 174 15.25 18.27 3.81
C HIS A 174 14.75 19.64 4.31
N THR A 175 13.53 19.74 4.79
CA THR A 175 12.91 20.95 5.35
C THR A 175 12.45 22.04 4.37
N SER A 176 12.66 21.91 3.06
CA SER A 176 12.38 23.02 2.12
C SER A 176 11.28 22.77 1.09
N ALA A 177 10.74 21.55 0.97
CA ALA A 177 9.83 21.15 -0.11
C ALA A 177 10.33 21.57 -1.51
N ASP A 178 11.64 21.47 -1.74
CA ASP A 178 12.25 21.78 -3.04
C ASP A 178 12.21 20.56 -3.96
N TYR A 179 11.19 20.51 -4.79
CA TYR A 179 10.95 19.42 -5.75
C TYR A 179 11.75 19.54 -7.06
N SER A 180 12.70 20.49 -7.18
CA SER A 180 13.37 20.77 -8.46
C SER A 180 14.04 19.56 -9.08
N TYR A 181 14.79 18.75 -8.29
CA TYR A 181 15.43 17.55 -8.80
C TYR A 181 14.44 16.39 -9.02
N TYR A 182 13.45 16.25 -8.14
CA TYR A 182 12.40 15.24 -8.32
C TYR A 182 11.68 15.42 -9.65
N ARG A 183 11.29 16.65 -9.99
CA ARG A 183 10.61 16.97 -11.26
C ARG A 183 11.47 16.76 -12.50
N GLU A 184 12.81 16.77 -12.40
CA GLU A 184 13.67 16.42 -13.54
C GLU A 184 13.48 14.96 -13.99
N TYR A 185 13.03 14.05 -13.08
CA TYR A 185 12.97 12.60 -13.32
C TYR A 185 11.59 11.97 -13.15
N PHE A 186 10.73 12.55 -12.32
CA PHE A 186 9.44 12.02 -11.93
C PHE A 186 8.29 13.02 -12.11
N ASN A 187 8.40 13.87 -13.13
CA ASN A 187 7.39 14.86 -13.50
C ASN A 187 6.14 14.22 -14.11
N GLU A 188 5.10 15.04 -14.31
CA GLU A 188 3.83 14.60 -14.91
C GLU A 188 4.02 13.99 -16.30
N ALA A 189 4.92 14.54 -17.14
CA ALA A 189 5.14 14.04 -18.50
C ALA A 189 5.64 12.59 -18.54
N ARG A 190 6.28 12.08 -17.48
CA ARG A 190 6.69 10.67 -17.38
C ARG A 190 5.50 9.74 -17.29
N TYR A 191 4.44 10.16 -16.60
CA TYR A 191 3.30 9.31 -16.23
C TYR A 191 2.05 9.56 -17.07
N ALA A 192 1.95 10.70 -17.75
CA ALA A 192 0.75 11.14 -18.44
C ALA A 192 0.17 10.14 -19.45
N ASP A 193 1.03 9.34 -20.09
CA ASP A 193 0.64 8.31 -21.05
C ASP A 193 0.34 6.95 -20.41
N MET A 194 0.54 6.79 -19.09
CA MET A 194 0.22 5.54 -18.39
C MET A 194 -1.31 5.40 -18.22
N PRO A 195 -1.89 4.24 -18.55
CA PRO A 195 -3.34 4.04 -18.45
C PRO A 195 -3.91 4.22 -17.04
N CYS A 196 -3.09 4.05 -15.99
CA CYS A 196 -3.50 4.23 -14.61
C CYS A 196 -3.42 5.69 -14.14
N TYR A 197 -2.64 6.56 -14.79
CA TYR A 197 -2.43 7.93 -14.34
C TYR A 197 -3.71 8.76 -14.46
N GLY A 198 -4.21 9.24 -13.31
CA GLY A 198 -5.46 10.02 -13.25
C GLY A 198 -5.24 11.53 -13.29
N GLY A 199 -4.03 11.99 -12.96
CA GLY A 199 -3.65 13.40 -12.97
C GLY A 199 -2.82 13.79 -11.74
N GLY A 200 -2.16 14.94 -11.81
CA GLY A 200 -1.27 15.44 -10.78
C GLY A 200 -1.55 16.88 -10.37
N LEU A 201 -0.86 17.29 -9.32
CA LEU A 201 -0.78 18.63 -8.79
C LEU A 201 0.70 19.03 -8.72
N ASP A 202 1.01 20.27 -9.11
CA ASP A 202 2.34 20.85 -9.02
C ASP A 202 3.41 19.95 -9.70
N ASP A 203 3.17 19.66 -10.99
CA ASP A 203 4.04 18.83 -11.84
C ASP A 203 4.42 17.50 -11.17
N ASN A 204 3.41 16.77 -10.71
CA ASN A 204 3.52 15.44 -10.09
C ASN A 204 4.17 15.43 -8.68
N ALA A 205 4.23 16.57 -7.98
CA ALA A 205 4.61 16.58 -6.57
C ALA A 205 3.58 15.80 -5.73
N SER A 206 2.30 15.91 -6.10
CA SER A 206 1.23 15.01 -5.68
C SER A 206 0.48 14.52 -6.92
N HIS A 207 -0.08 13.32 -6.92
CA HIS A 207 -0.84 12.78 -8.05
C HIS A 207 -1.81 11.70 -7.59
N PHE A 208 -2.60 11.18 -8.51
CA PHE A 208 -3.41 10.00 -8.24
C PHE A 208 -3.46 9.07 -9.44
N ASP A 209 -3.62 7.78 -9.14
CA ASP A 209 -3.80 6.72 -10.11
C ASP A 209 -5.16 6.05 -9.94
N LEU A 210 -5.70 5.55 -11.06
CA LEU A 210 -6.95 4.79 -11.11
C LEU A 210 -6.65 3.38 -11.60
N VAL A 211 -6.87 2.40 -10.73
CA VAL A 211 -6.59 0.99 -11.03
C VAL A 211 -7.76 0.10 -10.64
N SER A 212 -7.89 -1.02 -11.35
CA SER A 212 -8.83 -2.08 -10.98
C SER A 212 -8.03 -3.37 -10.72
N ILE A 213 -8.11 -3.88 -9.51
CA ILE A 213 -7.33 -5.01 -9.02
C ILE A 213 -8.28 -5.94 -8.30
N GLY A 214 -8.27 -7.23 -8.64
CA GLY A 214 -9.12 -8.23 -7.99
C GLY A 214 -10.63 -7.96 -8.14
N GLY A 215 -11.04 -7.31 -9.21
CA GLY A 215 -12.42 -6.89 -9.41
C GLY A 215 -12.86 -5.67 -8.58
N TYR A 216 -11.92 -5.04 -7.88
CA TYR A 216 -12.15 -3.80 -7.12
C TYR A 216 -11.51 -2.60 -7.77
N ASP A 217 -12.24 -1.50 -7.78
CA ASP A 217 -11.76 -0.21 -8.26
C ASP A 217 -11.09 0.57 -7.13
N PHE A 218 -9.88 1.06 -7.40
CA PHE A 218 -9.11 1.88 -6.49
C PHE A 218 -8.80 3.25 -7.07
N VAL A 219 -8.68 4.23 -6.20
CA VAL A 219 -7.94 5.48 -6.41
C VAL A 219 -6.75 5.45 -5.45
N ILE A 220 -5.54 5.52 -6.01
CA ILE A 220 -4.31 5.62 -5.23
C ILE A 220 -3.90 7.09 -5.24
N LEU A 221 -4.01 7.75 -4.10
CA LEU A 221 -3.74 9.18 -3.94
C LEU A 221 -2.36 9.36 -3.31
N TYR A 222 -1.43 9.97 -4.02
CA TYR A 222 -0.09 10.27 -3.58
C TYR A 222 0.00 11.70 -3.07
N LEU A 223 0.40 11.87 -1.81
CA LEU A 223 0.60 13.17 -1.18
C LEU A 223 2.09 13.46 -1.05
N GLY A 224 2.54 14.51 -1.68
CA GLY A 224 3.94 14.93 -1.67
C GLY A 224 4.43 15.26 -0.27
N CYS A 225 5.65 14.83 0.06
CA CYS A 225 6.28 15.08 1.35
C CYS A 225 6.40 16.59 1.63
N TYR A 226 6.02 17.02 2.82
CA TYR A 226 5.91 18.42 3.28
C TYR A 226 4.83 19.26 2.55
N LEU A 227 3.97 18.62 1.75
CA LEU A 227 2.79 19.26 1.13
C LEU A 227 1.48 18.76 1.72
N GLU A 228 1.52 17.83 2.67
CA GLU A 228 0.35 17.15 3.25
C GLU A 228 -0.56 18.08 4.05
N ASP A 229 -0.01 19.20 4.55
CA ASP A 229 -0.73 20.27 5.27
C ASP A 229 -0.93 21.54 4.45
N ASP A 230 -0.50 21.55 3.17
CA ASP A 230 -0.75 22.66 2.27
C ASP A 230 -2.24 22.74 1.88
N PRO A 231 -2.89 23.93 2.02
CA PRO A 231 -4.32 24.06 1.74
C PRO A 231 -4.72 23.73 0.29
N ALA A 232 -3.85 24.00 -0.69
CA ALA A 232 -4.14 23.68 -2.09
C ALA A 232 -4.06 22.17 -2.34
N THR A 233 -3.09 21.50 -1.74
CA THR A 233 -2.95 20.05 -1.77
C THR A 233 -4.14 19.35 -1.11
N LEU A 234 -4.57 19.81 0.07
CA LEU A 234 -5.73 19.27 0.78
C LEU A 234 -7.05 19.48 0.00
N ALA A 235 -7.22 20.67 -0.60
CA ALA A 235 -8.41 20.94 -1.41
C ALA A 235 -8.48 20.05 -2.64
N TRP A 236 -7.35 19.90 -3.36
CA TRP A 236 -7.23 19.02 -4.53
C TRP A 236 -7.44 17.54 -4.15
N ALA A 237 -6.80 17.07 -3.07
CA ALA A 237 -6.94 15.70 -2.59
C ALA A 237 -8.40 15.35 -2.25
N ASN A 238 -9.10 16.25 -1.54
CA ASN A 238 -10.52 16.10 -1.25
C ASN A 238 -11.39 16.08 -2.51
N GLU A 239 -11.06 16.89 -3.53
CA GLU A 239 -11.78 16.87 -4.81
C GLU A 239 -11.60 15.52 -5.52
N VAL A 240 -10.38 14.97 -5.54
CA VAL A 240 -10.10 13.63 -6.09
C VAL A 240 -10.91 12.57 -5.32
N LEU A 241 -10.83 12.55 -3.98
CA LEU A 241 -11.53 11.56 -3.15
C LEU A 241 -13.04 11.60 -3.33
N ARG A 242 -13.64 12.80 -3.47
CA ARG A 242 -15.07 12.98 -3.73
C ARG A 242 -15.46 12.57 -5.14
N THR A 243 -14.68 12.96 -6.14
CA THR A 243 -14.92 12.61 -7.55
C THR A 243 -14.94 11.10 -7.73
N TYR A 244 -14.03 10.40 -7.06
CA TYR A 244 -13.91 8.94 -7.13
C TYR A 244 -14.46 8.23 -5.89
N SER A 245 -15.49 8.78 -5.25
CA SER A 245 -16.08 8.24 -4.02
C SER A 245 -16.64 6.81 -4.15
N GLY A 246 -16.89 6.35 -5.38
CA GLY A 246 -17.26 4.96 -5.67
C GLY A 246 -16.09 3.98 -5.68
N ARG A 247 -14.83 4.45 -5.59
CA ARG A 247 -13.62 3.64 -5.55
C ARG A 247 -13.07 3.54 -4.13
N ASN A 248 -12.38 2.45 -3.82
CA ASN A 248 -11.62 2.35 -2.58
C ASN A 248 -10.37 3.24 -2.69
N ALA A 249 -10.19 4.16 -1.76
CA ALA A 249 -9.04 5.05 -1.77
C ALA A 249 -7.91 4.50 -0.90
N VAL A 250 -6.70 4.49 -1.47
CA VAL A 250 -5.44 4.29 -0.76
C VAL A 250 -4.68 5.61 -0.80
N ILE A 251 -4.29 6.13 0.36
CA ILE A 251 -3.40 7.29 0.44
C ILE A 251 -1.97 6.76 0.59
N ALA A 252 -1.10 7.19 -0.31
CA ALA A 252 0.33 6.94 -0.27
C ALA A 252 1.04 8.25 0.08
N THR A 253 1.76 8.27 1.19
CA THR A 253 2.55 9.41 1.65
C THR A 253 3.87 8.92 2.22
N HIS A 254 4.86 9.80 2.41
CA HIS A 254 6.13 9.34 2.93
C HIS A 254 6.11 9.15 4.45
N GLU A 255 5.58 10.11 5.20
CA GLU A 255 5.58 10.09 6.66
C GLU A 255 4.16 10.16 7.23
N TYR A 256 3.74 9.12 7.99
CA TYR A 256 2.43 9.08 8.63
C TYR A 256 2.44 8.39 10.00
N LEU A 257 2.96 7.16 10.10
CA LEU A 257 3.09 6.45 11.37
C LEU A 257 4.57 6.24 11.74
N ASN A 258 4.86 6.26 13.03
CA ASN A 258 6.14 5.82 13.56
C ASN A 258 6.11 4.30 13.89
N LYS A 259 7.24 3.73 14.27
CA LYS A 259 7.39 2.30 14.61
C LYS A 259 6.54 1.82 15.78
N HIS A 260 5.85 2.70 16.49
CA HIS A 260 4.94 2.37 17.60
C HIS A 260 3.46 2.55 17.21
N ALA A 261 3.16 2.64 15.89
CA ALA A 261 1.83 2.90 15.35
C ALA A 261 1.18 4.20 15.87
N GLN A 262 2.00 5.20 16.18
CA GLN A 262 1.55 6.54 16.55
C GLN A 262 1.79 7.48 15.37
N TRP A 263 1.03 8.56 15.29
CA TRP A 263 1.25 9.59 14.28
C TRP A 263 2.68 10.12 14.34
N SER A 264 3.30 10.24 13.19
CA SER A 264 4.64 10.80 13.03
C SER A 264 4.51 12.28 12.68
N GLY A 265 4.43 13.13 13.72
CA GLY A 265 4.30 14.58 13.56
C GLY A 265 2.88 15.08 13.28
N ASP A 266 2.75 16.42 13.18
CA ASP A 266 1.47 17.12 13.07
C ASP A 266 0.76 16.87 11.73
N ARG A 267 1.52 16.63 10.64
CA ARG A 267 0.94 16.38 9.31
C ARG A 267 0.11 15.10 9.25
N ALA A 268 0.49 14.08 10.01
CA ALA A 268 -0.29 12.86 10.10
C ALA A 268 -1.70 13.11 10.69
N GLU A 269 -1.80 14.00 11.69
CA GLU A 269 -3.08 14.43 12.25
C GLU A 269 -3.90 15.23 11.23
N VAL A 270 -3.26 16.08 10.45
CA VAL A 270 -3.92 16.82 9.36
C VAL A 270 -4.48 15.87 8.31
N ILE A 271 -3.69 14.90 7.81
CA ILE A 271 -4.18 13.87 6.87
C ILE A 271 -5.40 13.17 7.45
N TRP A 272 -5.35 12.77 8.72
CA TRP A 272 -6.48 12.10 9.37
C TRP A 272 -7.73 12.97 9.41
N ASN A 273 -7.62 14.18 9.89
CA ASN A 273 -8.78 15.06 10.11
C ASN A 273 -9.35 15.61 8.80
N GLU A 274 -8.49 15.96 7.85
CA GLU A 274 -8.88 16.67 6.62
C GLU A 274 -9.16 15.72 5.44
N LEU A 275 -8.60 14.51 5.42
CA LEU A 275 -8.78 13.59 4.31
C LEU A 275 -9.44 12.27 4.71
N VAL A 276 -9.11 11.68 5.89
CA VAL A 276 -9.66 10.38 6.27
C VAL A 276 -11.05 10.50 6.87
N VAL A 277 -11.23 11.43 7.82
CA VAL A 277 -12.51 11.61 8.51
C VAL A 277 -13.65 12.01 7.55
N PRO A 278 -13.47 12.96 6.61
CA PRO A 278 -14.54 13.40 5.72
C PRO A 278 -14.80 12.47 4.53
N ASN A 279 -13.92 11.49 4.24
CA ASN A 279 -14.01 10.64 3.06
C ASN A 279 -14.10 9.15 3.41
N ASP A 280 -15.31 8.61 3.44
CA ASP A 280 -15.58 7.21 3.81
C ASP A 280 -14.96 6.17 2.86
N ASN A 281 -14.56 6.58 1.65
CA ASN A 281 -13.90 5.72 0.69
C ASN A 281 -12.41 5.52 0.98
N VAL A 282 -11.78 6.29 1.86
CA VAL A 282 -10.40 6.04 2.31
C VAL A 282 -10.35 4.77 3.15
N LYS A 283 -9.60 3.77 2.68
CA LYS A 283 -9.52 2.44 3.29
C LYS A 283 -8.16 2.12 3.86
N LEU A 284 -7.09 2.73 3.31
CA LEU A 284 -5.72 2.42 3.67
C LEU A 284 -4.84 3.67 3.51
N ILE A 285 -3.86 3.81 4.40
CA ILE A 285 -2.75 4.73 4.24
C ILE A 285 -1.46 3.92 4.30
N LEU A 286 -0.58 4.12 3.34
CA LEU A 286 0.74 3.52 3.27
C LEU A 286 1.80 4.61 3.43
N CYS A 287 2.81 4.34 4.26
CA CYS A 287 3.90 5.28 4.51
C CYS A 287 5.23 4.54 4.74
N GLY A 288 6.34 5.24 4.51
CA GLY A 288 7.69 4.81 4.82
C GLY A 288 8.30 5.61 5.98
N HIS A 289 9.53 6.13 5.78
CA HIS A 289 10.27 7.06 6.63
C HIS A 289 10.76 6.47 7.96
N ASN A 290 9.90 5.87 8.75
CA ASN A 290 10.26 5.35 10.06
C ASN A 290 10.70 3.90 9.99
N GLU A 291 11.91 3.61 10.48
CA GLU A 291 12.44 2.24 10.52
C GLU A 291 11.61 1.34 11.45
N GLY A 292 11.03 0.30 10.86
CA GLY A 292 10.18 -0.66 11.56
C GLY A 292 8.89 -0.95 10.81
N ALA A 293 8.09 -1.86 11.37
CA ALA A 293 6.77 -2.18 10.85
C ALA A 293 5.73 -1.96 11.94
N ALA A 294 4.72 -1.17 11.64
CA ALA A 294 3.60 -0.94 12.54
C ALA A 294 2.31 -0.72 11.74
N ASP A 295 1.19 -1.11 12.32
CA ASP A 295 -0.13 -0.85 11.78
C ASP A 295 -1.06 -0.25 12.84
N ARG A 296 -2.04 0.53 12.40
CA ARG A 296 -3.09 1.10 13.23
C ARG A 296 -4.43 0.95 12.53
N LEU A 297 -5.34 0.28 13.21
CA LEU A 297 -6.73 0.16 12.77
C LEU A 297 -7.54 1.40 13.16
N ARG A 298 -8.49 1.77 12.29
CA ARG A 298 -9.43 2.87 12.50
C ARG A 298 -10.44 2.58 13.61
#